data_d3439cd00f3d356a0c4e8f641cc10f2e
#
_entry.id   d3439cd00f3d356a0c4e8f641cc10f2e
#
_cell.length_a   1.000
_cell.length_b   1.000
_cell.length_c   1.000
_cell.angle_alpha   90.00
_cell.angle_beta   90.00
_cell.angle_gamma   90.00
#
_symmetry.space_group_name_H-M   'P 1'
#
loop_
_entity.id
_entity.type
_entity.pdbx_description
1 polymer ?
#
loop_
_entity_poly.entity_id
_entity_poly.type
_entity_poly.pdbx_seq_one_letter_code
_entity_poly.pdbx_strand_id
1 'polypeptide(L)'
;EARALLFPIDWPEPFGLVMIEAMACGTPVLAFRNGSVPEVVDEGLTGFIVDSEEEGVCKLGALLALDRGRVRRRFEERFTASRMATDYVRAYKSILPATRERRAPRLLAAPEGDTALVQ
;
A
#
# COMPACT_ATOMS: atom_id res chain seq x y z
N GLU A 1 -12.41 -21.26 -6.50
CA GLU A 1 -11.13 -20.81 -5.89
C GLU A 1 -10.03 -20.86 -6.93
N ALA A 2 -9.42 -19.71 -7.25
CA ALA A 2 -8.28 -19.65 -8.15
C ALA A 2 -7.06 -20.31 -7.50
N ARG A 3 -6.28 -21.08 -8.24
CA ARG A 3 -5.05 -21.71 -7.79
C ARG A 3 -3.84 -20.78 -7.95
N ALA A 4 -3.87 -19.94 -8.97
CA ALA A 4 -2.89 -18.92 -9.27
C ALA A 4 -3.54 -17.79 -10.07
N LEU A 5 -2.94 -16.59 -10.04
CA LEU A 5 -3.19 -15.51 -10.97
C LEU A 5 -2.08 -15.52 -12.03
N LEU A 6 -2.45 -15.59 -13.31
CA LEU A 6 -1.54 -15.34 -14.42
C LEU A 6 -1.73 -13.90 -14.90
N PHE A 7 -0.65 -13.12 -14.88
CA PHE A 7 -0.68 -11.69 -15.18
C PHE A 7 0.35 -11.34 -16.29
N PRO A 8 0.11 -11.79 -17.53
CA PRO A 8 1.03 -11.66 -18.68
C PRO A 8 0.84 -10.31 -19.37
N ILE A 9 1.01 -9.20 -18.63
CA ILE A 9 0.88 -7.86 -19.19
C ILE A 9 2.15 -7.46 -19.93
N ASP A 10 2.00 -6.72 -21.02
CA ASP A 10 3.09 -6.24 -21.88
C ASP A 10 3.28 -4.71 -21.82
N TRP A 11 2.61 -4.03 -20.91
CA TRP A 11 2.77 -2.60 -20.66
C TRP A 11 3.27 -2.31 -19.22
N PRO A 12 3.84 -1.11 -18.98
CA PRO A 12 4.29 -0.71 -17.65
C PRO A 12 3.10 -0.42 -16.72
N GLU A 13 2.56 -1.44 -16.08
CA GLU A 13 1.46 -1.35 -15.15
C GLU A 13 1.84 -0.45 -13.96
N PRO A 14 1.08 0.61 -13.64
CA PRO A 14 1.42 1.54 -12.57
C PRO A 14 1.41 0.91 -11.17
N PHE A 15 0.47 -0.01 -10.89
CA PHE A 15 0.36 -0.65 -9.58
C PHE A 15 -0.09 -2.12 -9.65
N GLY A 16 -1.10 -2.45 -10.47
CA GLY A 16 -1.60 -3.82 -10.61
C GLY A 16 -2.45 -4.29 -9.43
N LEU A 17 -3.56 -3.62 -9.15
CA LEU A 17 -4.46 -3.96 -8.03
C LEU A 17 -4.85 -5.43 -8.01
N VAL A 18 -5.04 -6.06 -9.17
CA VAL A 18 -5.42 -7.47 -9.28
C VAL A 18 -4.40 -8.41 -8.63
N MET A 19 -3.11 -8.04 -8.63
CA MET A 19 -2.07 -8.84 -7.97
C MET A 19 -2.27 -8.85 -6.46
N ILE A 20 -2.49 -7.69 -5.84
CA ILE A 20 -2.71 -7.61 -4.39
C ILE A 20 -4.06 -8.19 -3.97
N GLU A 21 -5.10 -8.11 -4.82
CA GLU A 21 -6.38 -8.77 -4.62
C GLU A 21 -6.24 -10.30 -4.63
N ALA A 22 -5.45 -10.84 -5.56
CA ALA A 22 -5.11 -12.26 -5.56
C ALA A 22 -4.36 -12.66 -4.29
N MET A 23 -3.33 -11.90 -3.91
CA MET A 23 -2.56 -12.14 -2.68
C MET A 23 -3.44 -12.05 -1.42
N ALA A 24 -4.44 -11.15 -1.40
CA ALA A 24 -5.43 -11.04 -0.33
C ALA A 24 -6.26 -12.32 -0.19
N CYS A 25 -6.43 -13.09 -1.26
CA CYS A 25 -7.07 -14.40 -1.26
C CYS A 25 -6.07 -15.55 -1.02
N GLY A 26 -4.80 -15.25 -0.75
CA GLY A 26 -3.74 -16.24 -0.67
C GLY A 26 -3.45 -16.91 -2.02
N THR A 27 -3.74 -16.24 -3.14
CA THR A 27 -3.53 -16.75 -4.49
C THR A 27 -2.17 -16.23 -5.01
N PRO A 28 -1.21 -17.11 -5.33
CA PRO A 28 0.09 -16.69 -5.83
C PRO A 28 -0.01 -16.15 -7.25
N VAL A 29 0.95 -15.30 -7.63
CA VAL A 29 0.97 -14.56 -8.89
C VAL A 29 2.12 -15.03 -9.78
N LEU A 30 1.86 -15.25 -11.07
CA LEU A 30 2.88 -15.36 -12.12
C LEU A 30 2.71 -14.15 -13.04
N ALA A 31 3.73 -13.33 -13.18
CA ALA A 31 3.65 -12.10 -13.96
C ALA A 31 4.89 -11.84 -14.80
N PHE A 32 4.72 -11.13 -15.93
CA PHE A 32 5.85 -10.59 -16.67
C PHE A 32 6.50 -9.41 -15.93
N ARG A 33 7.81 -9.23 -16.13
CA ARG A 33 8.62 -8.18 -15.51
C ARG A 33 8.30 -6.80 -16.10
N ASN A 34 7.12 -6.26 -15.82
CA ASN A 34 6.69 -4.96 -16.33
C ASN A 34 6.19 -4.05 -15.21
N GLY A 35 6.46 -2.74 -15.32
CA GLY A 35 5.93 -1.71 -14.41
C GLY A 35 6.18 -2.04 -12.94
N SER A 36 5.12 -2.05 -12.15
CA SER A 36 5.14 -2.26 -10.71
C SER A 36 5.33 -3.72 -10.27
N VAL A 37 5.31 -4.69 -11.18
CA VAL A 37 5.38 -6.12 -10.83
C VAL A 37 6.55 -6.45 -9.90
N PRO A 38 7.80 -5.97 -10.15
CA PRO A 38 8.93 -6.25 -9.26
C PRO A 38 8.81 -5.62 -7.86
N GLU A 39 7.96 -4.60 -7.71
CA GLU A 39 7.71 -3.96 -6.42
C GLU A 39 6.61 -4.68 -5.63
N VAL A 40 5.67 -5.33 -6.30
CA VAL A 40 4.50 -5.97 -5.72
C VAL A 40 4.75 -7.44 -5.39
N VAL A 41 5.34 -8.18 -6.34
CA VAL A 41 5.56 -9.63 -6.22
C VAL A 41 6.92 -9.92 -5.58
N ASP A 42 6.89 -10.63 -4.45
CA ASP A 42 8.11 -11.15 -3.82
C ASP A 42 8.42 -12.54 -4.41
N GLU A 43 9.54 -12.65 -5.14
CA GLU A 43 9.98 -13.86 -5.86
C GLU A 43 10.07 -15.08 -4.93
N GLY A 44 9.40 -16.17 -5.31
CA GLY A 44 9.39 -17.42 -4.53
C GLY A 44 8.59 -17.37 -3.21
N LEU A 45 7.96 -16.25 -2.89
CA LEU A 45 7.14 -16.08 -1.71
C LEU A 45 5.67 -15.81 -2.06
N THR A 46 5.40 -14.79 -2.87
CA THR A 46 4.05 -14.44 -3.30
C THR A 46 3.77 -14.77 -4.75
N GLY A 47 4.81 -15.12 -5.50
CA GLY A 47 4.70 -15.48 -6.89
C GLY A 47 6.05 -15.64 -7.57
N PHE A 48 6.03 -15.60 -8.90
CA PHE A 48 7.21 -15.59 -9.74
C PHE A 48 7.10 -14.52 -10.80
N ILE A 49 8.22 -13.87 -11.10
CA ILE A 49 8.38 -12.86 -12.14
C ILE A 49 9.17 -13.50 -13.26
N VAL A 50 8.65 -13.46 -14.48
CA VAL A 50 9.22 -14.13 -15.64
C VAL A 50 9.38 -13.16 -16.80
N ASP A 51 10.30 -13.48 -17.71
CA ASP A 51 10.59 -12.65 -18.87
C ASP A 51 10.08 -13.29 -20.18
N SER A 52 9.58 -14.54 -20.13
CA SER A 52 8.97 -15.21 -21.28
C SER A 52 7.87 -16.21 -20.87
N GLU A 53 7.08 -16.64 -21.85
CA GLU A 53 6.06 -17.67 -21.67
C GLU A 53 6.68 -19.02 -21.29
N GLU A 54 7.79 -19.38 -21.91
CA GLU A 54 8.50 -20.64 -21.65
C GLU A 54 8.98 -20.69 -20.20
N GLU A 55 9.53 -19.59 -19.70
CA GLU A 55 9.92 -19.48 -18.30
C GLU A 55 8.69 -19.61 -17.38
N GLY A 56 7.58 -18.96 -17.74
CA GLY A 56 6.32 -19.05 -17.04
C GLY A 56 5.81 -20.48 -16.91
N VAL A 57 5.86 -21.25 -18.01
CA VAL A 57 5.49 -22.67 -18.01
C VAL A 57 6.39 -23.47 -17.08
N CYS A 58 7.71 -23.24 -17.11
CA CYS A 58 8.66 -23.92 -16.24
C CYS A 58 8.43 -23.61 -14.75
N LYS A 59 8.01 -22.39 -14.42
CA LYS A 59 7.74 -21.96 -13.04
C LYS A 59 6.38 -22.41 -12.49
N LEU A 60 5.45 -22.86 -13.34
CA LEU A 60 4.07 -23.15 -12.95
C LEU A 60 3.97 -24.18 -11.83
N GLY A 61 4.76 -25.26 -11.87
CA GLY A 61 4.78 -26.25 -10.81
C GLY A 61 5.20 -25.69 -9.45
N ALA A 62 6.24 -24.87 -9.43
CA ALA A 62 6.72 -24.20 -8.23
C ALA A 62 5.71 -23.15 -7.72
N LEU A 63 5.06 -22.42 -8.63
CA LEU A 63 4.01 -21.47 -8.30
C LEU A 63 2.86 -22.13 -7.54
N LEU A 64 2.36 -23.25 -8.05
CA LEU A 64 1.24 -23.99 -7.46
C LEU A 64 1.61 -24.67 -6.13
N ALA A 65 2.89 -24.81 -5.82
CA ALA A 65 3.39 -25.36 -4.55
C ALA A 65 3.62 -24.29 -3.46
N LEU A 66 3.46 -22.99 -3.78
CA LEU A 66 3.63 -21.93 -2.79
C LEU A 66 2.58 -22.02 -1.68
N ASP A 67 3.02 -21.75 -0.45
CA ASP A 67 2.14 -21.72 0.73
C ASP A 67 1.20 -20.50 0.66
N ARG A 68 -0.06 -20.75 0.38
CA ARG A 68 -1.12 -19.73 0.27
C ARG A 68 -1.28 -18.91 1.57
N GLY A 69 -1.06 -19.51 2.72
CA GLY A 69 -1.10 -18.81 4.00
C GLY A 69 0.04 -17.78 4.11
N ARG A 70 1.23 -18.09 3.59
CA ARG A 70 2.34 -17.13 3.53
C ARG A 70 2.07 -16.02 2.53
N VAL A 71 1.49 -16.31 1.37
CA VAL A 71 1.04 -15.29 0.40
C VAL A 71 0.09 -14.31 1.05
N ARG A 72 -0.94 -14.81 1.76
CA ARG A 72 -1.92 -13.98 2.47
C ARG A 72 -1.27 -13.14 3.57
N ARG A 73 -0.42 -13.72 4.42
CA ARG A 73 0.30 -12.95 5.46
C ARG A 73 1.13 -11.82 4.86
N ARG A 74 1.79 -12.07 3.73
CA ARG A 74 2.58 -11.04 3.07
C ARG A 74 1.74 -9.87 2.54
N PHE A 75 0.54 -10.16 2.02
CA PHE A 75 -0.44 -9.12 1.71
C PHE A 75 -0.79 -8.29 2.95
N GLU A 76 -1.11 -8.94 4.08
CA GLU A 76 -1.50 -8.25 5.32
C GLU A 76 -0.39 -7.35 5.87
N GLU A 77 0.86 -7.74 5.70
CA GLU A 77 2.02 -6.94 6.10
C GLU A 77 2.23 -5.69 5.24
N ARG A 78 1.89 -5.75 3.95
CA ARG A 78 2.30 -4.72 2.98
C ARG A 78 1.16 -3.88 2.42
N PHE A 79 -0.01 -4.45 2.20
CA PHE A 79 -1.02 -3.88 1.30
C PHE A 79 -2.38 -3.61 1.96
N THR A 80 -2.47 -3.65 3.26
CA THR A 80 -3.71 -3.28 3.95
C THR A 80 -3.97 -1.78 3.87
N ALA A 81 -5.24 -1.38 3.86
CA ALA A 81 -5.63 0.03 3.89
C ALA A 81 -5.06 0.78 5.11
N SER A 82 -4.98 0.12 6.27
CA SER A 82 -4.39 0.68 7.48
C SER A 82 -2.90 0.99 7.31
N ARG A 83 -2.14 0.05 6.70
CA ARG A 83 -0.73 0.25 6.40
C ARG A 83 -0.55 1.40 5.41
N MET A 84 -1.32 1.41 4.33
CA MET A 84 -1.30 2.48 3.32
C MET A 84 -1.54 3.84 3.97
N ALA A 85 -2.60 3.98 4.79
CA ALA A 85 -2.91 5.23 5.48
C ALA A 85 -1.76 5.70 6.37
N THR A 86 -1.13 4.78 7.11
CA THR A 86 0.03 5.07 7.96
C THR A 86 1.22 5.59 7.15
N ASP A 87 1.51 4.95 6.02
CA ASP A 87 2.63 5.34 5.16
C ASP A 87 2.38 6.69 4.47
N TYR A 88 1.14 6.98 4.03
CA TYR A 88 0.76 8.30 3.53
C TYR A 88 0.92 9.39 4.59
N VAL A 89 0.44 9.17 5.81
CA VAL A 89 0.61 10.14 6.91
C VAL A 89 2.08 10.38 7.19
N ARG A 90 2.92 9.34 7.17
CA ARG A 90 4.37 9.47 7.34
C ARG A 90 5.00 10.29 6.22
N ALA A 91 4.64 10.01 4.96
CA ALA A 91 5.11 10.76 3.80
C ALA A 91 4.72 12.24 3.90
N TYR A 92 3.47 12.56 4.21
CA TYR A 92 3.04 13.94 4.40
C TYR A 92 3.81 14.65 5.52
N LYS A 93 4.02 13.98 6.66
CA LYS A 93 4.80 14.56 7.75
C LYS A 93 6.25 14.85 7.37
N SER A 94 6.84 14.06 6.47
CA SER A 94 8.22 14.27 6.03
C SER A 94 8.42 15.45 5.08
N ILE A 95 7.37 15.85 4.36
CA ILE A 95 7.41 16.95 3.39
C ILE A 95 6.82 18.26 3.94
N LEU A 96 6.04 18.19 5.02
CA LEU A 96 5.55 19.38 5.67
C LEU A 96 6.70 20.05 6.45
N PRO A 97 6.92 21.37 6.30
CA PRO A 97 7.83 22.08 7.16
C PRO A 97 7.41 21.88 8.62
N ALA A 98 8.38 21.68 9.52
CA ALA A 98 8.11 21.58 10.95
C ALA A 98 7.18 22.74 11.34
N THR A 99 5.95 22.40 11.69
CA THR A 99 4.94 23.41 12.02
C THR A 99 5.45 24.13 13.25
N ARG A 100 5.95 25.37 13.11
CA ARG A 100 6.06 26.28 14.22
C ARG A 100 4.70 26.20 14.92
N GLU A 101 4.70 25.78 16.18
CA GLU A 101 3.49 25.81 17.00
C GLU A 101 2.80 27.14 16.73
N ARG A 102 1.63 27.08 16.09
CA ARG A 102 0.78 28.24 15.97
C ARG A 102 0.39 28.58 17.40
N ARG A 103 1.12 29.53 17.99
CA ARG A 103 0.74 30.17 19.24
C ARG A 103 -0.73 30.52 19.07
N ALA A 104 -1.59 29.88 19.85
CA ALA A 104 -3.02 30.16 19.81
C ALA A 104 -3.22 31.66 19.87
N PRO A 105 -4.09 32.26 19.03
CA PRO A 105 -4.35 33.67 19.12
C PRO A 105 -4.76 33.97 20.58
N ARG A 106 -4.00 34.86 21.24
CA ARG A 106 -4.35 35.35 22.57
C ARG A 106 -5.71 36.03 22.42
N LEU A 107 -6.77 35.37 22.87
CA LEU A 107 -8.06 36.02 23.00
C LEU A 107 -7.83 37.29 23.81
N LEU A 108 -8.01 38.44 23.15
CA LEU A 108 -8.05 39.72 23.82
C LEU A 108 -9.17 39.61 24.86
N ALA A 109 -8.80 39.75 26.14
CA ALA A 109 -9.76 39.84 27.21
C ALA A 109 -10.70 41.01 26.87
N ALA A 110 -12.01 40.77 26.95
CA ALA A 110 -12.99 41.84 26.82
C ALA A 110 -12.72 42.90 27.90
N PRO A 111 -12.83 44.21 27.57
CA PRO A 111 -12.71 45.22 28.56
C PRO A 111 -13.86 45.07 29.59
N GLU A 112 -13.49 44.98 30.84
CA GLU A 112 -14.46 45.03 31.95
C GLU A 112 -15.24 46.33 31.88
N GLY A 113 -16.54 46.19 31.64
CA GLY A 113 -17.44 47.32 31.56
C GLY A 113 -17.54 48.04 32.88
N ASP A 114 -17.19 49.31 32.86
CA ASP A 114 -17.37 50.30 33.89
C ASP A 114 -18.87 50.45 34.23
N THR A 115 -19.27 49.96 35.38
CA THR A 115 -20.61 50.13 35.90
C THR A 115 -20.64 51.45 36.64
N ALA A 116 -20.80 52.56 35.94
CA ALA A 116 -21.10 53.85 36.56
C ALA A 116 -22.60 53.95 36.91
N LEU A 117 -22.83 54.02 38.21
CA LEU A 117 -24.09 54.38 38.84
C LEU A 117 -24.63 55.69 38.27
N VAL A 118 -25.93 55.70 37.93
CA VAL A 118 -26.74 56.95 37.89
C VAL A 118 -27.87 56.83 38.89
N GLN A 119 -27.89 57.78 39.78
CA GLN A 119 -28.94 58.06 40.74
C GLN A 119 -30.24 58.49 40.04
#